data_fdfcfdd5edecdd9cd02e34adad86f1b4
#
_entry.id   fdfcfdd5edecdd9cd02e34adad86f1b4
#
_cell.length_a   1.000
_cell.length_b   1.000
_cell.length_c   1.000
_cell.angle_alpha   90.00
_cell.angle_beta   90.00
_cell.angle_gamma   90.00
#
_symmetry.space_group_name_H-M   'P 1'
#
loop_
_entity.id
_entity.type
_entity.pdbx_description
1 polymer ?
#
loop_
_entity_poly.entity_id
_entity_poly.type
_entity_poly.pdbx_seq_one_letter_code
_entity_poly.pdbx_strand_id
1 'polypeptide(L)'
;MVVPEPTPWRAAKERAARAARAVRPRLTHAARAVTPRITRAARSTKPQLARVARATKPQLTRAVRATKPQLARAVRATGPQLARITKPKTWQYSAGAATAGLALAAGVVTAAGPWDSTGQRTAERDRVVAREHTGGADHGRGSGAAGSPRPAPSAGAVLAALGGTTAPGGGTKAAPADGTAVAEVLDPLLEDPALGTRRAASVVDLTTGKRLYGLGGDVPLTPASTTKIATAVAALTALGPDHRLTTRAALEADTGELVLVGGGDPTLTAREDARGLASLRTLAEKTATALEKRDVRKVTLSYDTTLYAGAEKHPIGVNENLAPVTALMTDEARTDDSTSGPAPREADPADAAARAFAGFLKQHGITASAPGPSKATDRSDTLATVSSPPLSALVERMLTNSDNDLAEALARHTAVASGRPADFDGASAAVGETLKRLGLPVGGARFHDGSGLDRDDLVTADLLTALLAEAADPARPQLRPVLTGLPVAGFTGTLAGRYTDGAAGLVRAKTGTLTGVNTLAGTATTPDGHVLAFAFLANETTDPWTAQYTLDKAATSLTS
;
A
#
# COMPACT_ATOMS: atom_id res chain seq x y z
N MET A 1 -7.19 41.55 -39.75
CA MET A 1 -7.65 40.37 -39.05
C MET A 1 -6.90 39.17 -39.64
N VAL A 2 -5.83 38.75 -39.02
CA VAL A 2 -5.01 37.60 -39.48
C VAL A 2 -5.50 36.38 -38.71
N VAL A 3 -6.03 35.39 -39.43
CA VAL A 3 -6.44 34.10 -38.87
C VAL A 3 -5.18 33.30 -38.58
N PRO A 4 -4.94 32.83 -37.34
CA PRO A 4 -3.76 32.05 -37.04
C PRO A 4 -3.88 30.65 -37.65
N GLU A 5 -2.84 30.21 -38.36
CA GLU A 5 -2.72 28.85 -38.90
C GLU A 5 -2.77 27.80 -37.79
N PRO A 6 -3.44 26.67 -38.01
CA PRO A 6 -3.53 25.60 -37.01
C PRO A 6 -2.17 24.93 -36.83
N THR A 7 -1.69 24.88 -35.60
CA THR A 7 -0.42 24.24 -35.24
C THR A 7 -0.37 22.76 -35.69
N PRO A 8 0.78 22.26 -36.17
CA PRO A 8 0.94 20.88 -36.71
C PRO A 8 0.42 19.76 -35.81
N TRP A 9 0.34 20.04 -34.52
CA TRP A 9 -0.13 19.08 -33.51
C TRP A 9 -1.65 18.84 -33.55
N ARG A 10 -2.47 19.86 -33.84
CA ARG A 10 -3.95 19.72 -34.00
C ARG A 10 -4.29 18.85 -35.19
N ALA A 11 -3.61 19.03 -36.31
CA ALA A 11 -3.81 18.23 -37.51
C ALA A 11 -3.40 16.75 -37.33
N ALA A 12 -2.39 16.45 -36.49
CA ALA A 12 -1.99 15.09 -36.15
C ALA A 12 -3.01 14.40 -35.24
N LYS A 13 -3.57 15.13 -34.27
CA LYS A 13 -4.60 14.63 -33.35
C LYS A 13 -5.90 14.27 -34.07
N GLU A 14 -6.32 15.09 -35.03
CA GLU A 14 -7.53 14.82 -35.83
C GLU A 14 -7.35 13.66 -36.81
N ARG A 15 -6.15 13.44 -37.35
CA ARG A 15 -5.83 12.27 -38.19
C ARG A 15 -5.82 10.97 -37.37
N ALA A 16 -5.25 10.99 -36.16
CA ALA A 16 -5.27 9.86 -35.25
C ALA A 16 -6.71 9.51 -34.81
N ALA A 17 -7.53 10.51 -34.50
CA ALA A 17 -8.95 10.32 -34.15
C ALA A 17 -9.79 9.78 -35.31
N ARG A 18 -9.50 10.15 -36.55
CA ARG A 18 -10.15 9.59 -37.75
C ARG A 18 -9.73 8.13 -37.99
N ALA A 19 -8.46 7.80 -37.82
CA ALA A 19 -7.97 6.43 -37.93
C ALA A 19 -8.59 5.51 -36.87
N ALA A 20 -8.72 5.97 -35.62
CA ALA A 20 -9.36 5.23 -34.53
C ALA A 20 -10.86 4.99 -34.79
N ARG A 21 -11.57 5.97 -35.37
CA ARG A 21 -13.00 5.80 -35.74
C ARG A 21 -13.21 4.83 -36.92
N ALA A 22 -12.26 4.73 -37.84
CA ALA A 22 -12.35 3.80 -38.98
C ALA A 22 -12.10 2.33 -38.59
N VAL A 23 -11.37 2.08 -37.47
CA VAL A 23 -11.05 0.73 -36.99
C VAL A 23 -12.15 0.17 -36.06
N ARG A 24 -12.85 1.05 -35.34
CA ARG A 24 -13.87 0.68 -34.34
C ARG A 24 -15.03 -0.21 -34.89
N PRO A 25 -15.63 0.03 -36.06
CA PRO A 25 -16.70 -0.84 -36.57
C PRO A 25 -16.22 -2.24 -36.97
N ARG A 26 -14.96 -2.39 -37.37
CA ARG A 26 -14.41 -3.70 -37.79
C ARG A 26 -14.09 -4.60 -36.61
N LEU A 27 -13.64 -4.02 -35.49
CA LEU A 27 -13.40 -4.76 -34.24
C LEU A 27 -14.72 -5.21 -33.57
N THR A 28 -15.76 -4.35 -33.61
CA THR A 28 -17.09 -4.72 -33.08
C THR A 28 -17.79 -5.79 -33.93
N HIS A 29 -17.56 -5.83 -35.25
CA HIS A 29 -18.11 -6.88 -36.12
C HIS A 29 -17.42 -8.23 -35.90
N ALA A 30 -16.10 -8.25 -35.71
CA ALA A 30 -15.36 -9.45 -35.36
C ALA A 30 -15.78 -10.01 -33.99
N ALA A 31 -15.96 -9.15 -32.98
CA ALA A 31 -16.43 -9.54 -31.66
C ALA A 31 -17.87 -10.13 -31.70
N ARG A 32 -18.80 -9.51 -32.44
CA ARG A 32 -20.17 -10.00 -32.58
C ARG A 32 -20.32 -11.33 -33.34
N ALA A 33 -19.39 -11.65 -34.24
CA ALA A 33 -19.39 -12.92 -34.97
C ALA A 33 -18.87 -14.11 -34.15
N VAL A 34 -18.07 -13.86 -33.10
CA VAL A 34 -17.44 -14.88 -32.26
C VAL A 34 -18.31 -15.23 -31.03
N THR A 35 -19.01 -14.27 -30.45
CA THR A 35 -19.78 -14.43 -29.21
C THR A 35 -20.89 -15.53 -29.27
N PRO A 36 -21.70 -15.71 -30.34
CA PRO A 36 -22.74 -16.75 -30.38
C PRO A 36 -22.19 -18.17 -30.50
N ARG A 37 -20.96 -18.33 -31.00
CA ARG A 37 -20.32 -19.64 -31.13
C ARG A 37 -19.68 -20.12 -29.84
N ILE A 38 -19.15 -19.20 -29.03
CA ILE A 38 -18.59 -19.51 -27.72
C ILE A 38 -19.67 -19.89 -26.71
N THR A 39 -20.82 -19.19 -26.71
CA THR A 39 -21.95 -19.52 -25.81
C THR A 39 -22.61 -20.84 -26.12
N ARG A 40 -22.53 -21.30 -27.36
CA ARG A 40 -23.06 -22.64 -27.74
C ARG A 40 -22.07 -23.77 -27.40
N ALA A 41 -20.75 -23.49 -27.44
CA ALA A 41 -19.72 -24.46 -27.09
C ALA A 41 -19.59 -24.68 -25.56
N ALA A 42 -19.89 -23.66 -24.74
CA ALA A 42 -19.86 -23.76 -23.28
C ALA A 42 -20.91 -24.71 -22.67
N ARG A 43 -21.89 -25.19 -23.47
CA ARG A 43 -22.92 -26.14 -23.04
C ARG A 43 -22.64 -27.60 -23.47
N SER A 44 -21.49 -27.90 -24.06
CA SER A 44 -21.10 -29.22 -24.53
C SER A 44 -19.98 -29.84 -23.69
N THR A 45 -20.06 -31.16 -23.46
CA THR A 45 -19.16 -31.96 -22.63
C THR A 45 -17.68 -31.95 -23.08
N LYS A 46 -16.75 -32.19 -22.16
CA LYS A 46 -15.28 -32.14 -22.29
C LYS A 46 -14.65 -32.63 -23.62
N PRO A 47 -15.12 -33.68 -24.29
CA PRO A 47 -14.48 -34.13 -25.55
C PRO A 47 -14.75 -33.21 -26.74
N GLN A 48 -15.78 -32.35 -26.71
CA GLN A 48 -16.06 -31.39 -27.80
C GLN A 48 -15.19 -30.14 -27.71
N LEU A 49 -14.79 -29.73 -26.50
CA LEU A 49 -13.88 -28.60 -26.30
C LEU A 49 -12.48 -28.82 -26.91
N ALA A 50 -11.97 -30.05 -26.85
CA ALA A 50 -10.69 -30.40 -27.46
C ALA A 50 -10.73 -30.38 -29.01
N ARG A 51 -11.91 -30.66 -29.62
CA ARG A 51 -12.11 -30.55 -31.08
C ARG A 51 -12.24 -29.10 -31.54
N VAL A 52 -12.90 -28.25 -30.75
CA VAL A 52 -13.05 -26.83 -31.06
C VAL A 52 -11.70 -26.12 -30.94
N ALA A 53 -10.86 -26.42 -29.93
CA ALA A 53 -9.53 -25.87 -29.77
C ALA A 53 -8.57 -26.25 -30.93
N ARG A 54 -8.74 -27.46 -31.51
CA ARG A 54 -7.97 -27.87 -32.70
C ARG A 54 -8.47 -27.23 -34.00
N ALA A 55 -9.75 -26.92 -34.12
CA ALA A 55 -10.34 -26.29 -35.29
C ALA A 55 -10.08 -24.76 -35.37
N THR A 56 -9.89 -24.08 -34.21
CA THR A 56 -9.67 -22.64 -34.17
C THR A 56 -8.20 -22.23 -34.34
N LYS A 57 -7.25 -23.14 -34.03
CA LYS A 57 -5.81 -22.90 -34.20
C LYS A 57 -5.38 -22.42 -35.61
N PRO A 58 -5.86 -23.05 -36.72
CA PRO A 58 -5.50 -22.59 -38.07
C PRO A 58 -6.15 -21.26 -38.46
N GLN A 59 -7.31 -20.90 -37.88
CA GLN A 59 -7.98 -19.63 -38.17
C GLN A 59 -7.27 -18.43 -37.45
N LEU A 60 -6.81 -18.62 -36.20
CA LEU A 60 -5.99 -17.64 -35.51
C LEU A 60 -4.66 -17.41 -36.23
N THR A 61 -4.03 -18.49 -36.69
CA THR A 61 -2.74 -18.41 -37.45
C THR A 61 -2.93 -17.70 -38.79
N ARG A 62 -4.07 -17.85 -39.46
CA ARG A 62 -4.40 -17.11 -40.69
C ARG A 62 -4.69 -15.64 -40.41
N ALA A 63 -5.39 -15.30 -39.33
CA ALA A 63 -5.66 -13.92 -38.93
C ALA A 63 -4.36 -13.17 -38.61
N VAL A 64 -3.43 -13.78 -37.86
CA VAL A 64 -2.13 -13.21 -37.55
C VAL A 64 -1.25 -13.06 -38.80
N ARG A 65 -1.31 -14.02 -39.75
CA ARG A 65 -0.59 -13.89 -41.04
C ARG A 65 -1.19 -12.82 -41.96
N ALA A 66 -2.49 -12.59 -41.92
CA ALA A 66 -3.15 -11.57 -42.76
C ALA A 66 -2.90 -10.13 -42.26
N THR A 67 -2.62 -9.94 -40.96
CA THR A 67 -2.34 -8.61 -40.38
C THR A 67 -0.88 -8.19 -40.48
N LYS A 68 0.08 -9.17 -40.58
CA LYS A 68 1.51 -8.89 -40.74
C LYS A 68 1.86 -7.92 -41.91
N PRO A 69 1.34 -8.12 -43.14
CA PRO A 69 1.67 -7.21 -44.24
C PRO A 69 1.06 -5.81 -44.11
N GLN A 70 -0.05 -5.67 -43.38
CA GLN A 70 -0.67 -4.36 -43.15
C GLN A 70 0.08 -3.55 -42.08
N LEU A 71 0.57 -4.21 -41.01
CA LEU A 71 1.46 -3.58 -40.03
C LEU A 71 2.79 -3.15 -40.68
N ALA A 72 3.36 -4.01 -41.50
CA ALA A 72 4.60 -3.70 -42.21
C ALA A 72 4.45 -2.54 -43.23
N ARG A 73 3.28 -2.37 -43.83
CA ARG A 73 2.98 -1.22 -44.71
C ARG A 73 2.77 0.06 -43.89
N ALA A 74 2.08 -0.02 -42.73
CA ALA A 74 1.91 1.13 -41.84
C ALA A 74 3.27 1.65 -41.31
N VAL A 75 4.16 0.75 -40.90
CA VAL A 75 5.51 1.09 -40.42
C VAL A 75 6.37 1.68 -41.54
N ARG A 76 6.28 1.18 -42.80
CA ARG A 76 7.01 1.75 -43.95
C ARG A 76 6.45 3.08 -44.44
N ALA A 77 5.15 3.32 -44.29
CA ALA A 77 4.54 4.61 -44.68
C ALA A 77 4.87 5.75 -43.70
N THR A 78 5.21 5.45 -42.44
CA THR A 78 5.58 6.46 -41.43
C THR A 78 7.10 6.67 -41.31
N GLY A 79 7.93 5.77 -41.84
CA GLY A 79 9.39 5.82 -41.76
C GLY A 79 10.06 7.10 -42.33
N PRO A 80 9.69 7.57 -43.51
CA PRO A 80 10.32 8.76 -44.10
C PRO A 80 9.99 10.09 -43.40
N GLN A 81 8.90 10.15 -42.66
CA GLN A 81 8.50 11.38 -41.94
C GLN A 81 9.17 11.52 -40.56
N LEU A 82 9.56 10.40 -39.95
CA LEU A 82 10.29 10.39 -38.67
C LEU A 82 11.77 10.80 -38.81
N ALA A 83 12.36 10.62 -39.98
CA ALA A 83 13.77 10.98 -40.24
C ALA A 83 14.03 12.50 -40.33
N ARG A 84 13.00 13.34 -40.35
CA ARG A 84 13.13 14.81 -40.42
C ARG A 84 12.97 15.55 -39.09
N ILE A 85 12.81 14.82 -37.97
CA ILE A 85 12.68 15.41 -36.64
C ILE A 85 14.06 15.46 -35.99
N THR A 86 14.67 16.65 -35.98
CA THR A 86 15.95 16.88 -35.29
C THR A 86 15.80 16.66 -33.79
N LYS A 87 16.57 15.71 -33.25
CA LYS A 87 16.78 15.36 -31.83
C LYS A 87 15.53 15.46 -30.93
N PRO A 88 14.73 14.39 -30.78
CA PRO A 88 13.61 14.37 -29.84
C PRO A 88 14.13 14.48 -28.40
N LYS A 89 13.41 15.25 -27.56
CA LYS A 89 13.70 15.34 -26.13
C LYS A 89 13.39 14.00 -25.45
N THR A 90 14.11 13.66 -24.40
CA THR A 90 14.07 12.37 -23.69
C THR A 90 12.64 11.91 -23.30
N TRP A 91 11.75 12.85 -23.00
CA TRP A 91 10.35 12.57 -22.68
C TRP A 91 9.53 11.95 -23.83
N GLN A 92 9.92 12.17 -25.08
CA GLN A 92 9.22 11.63 -26.27
C GLN A 92 9.53 10.13 -26.44
N TYR A 93 10.73 9.68 -26.05
CA TYR A 93 11.07 8.26 -26.00
C TYR A 93 10.34 7.56 -24.84
N SER A 94 10.24 8.22 -23.68
CA SER A 94 9.50 7.68 -22.53
C SER A 94 8.01 7.53 -22.82
N ALA A 95 7.38 8.53 -23.49
CA ALA A 95 5.99 8.45 -23.89
C ALA A 95 5.74 7.35 -24.95
N GLY A 96 6.65 7.19 -25.92
CA GLY A 96 6.56 6.13 -26.95
C GLY A 96 6.71 4.72 -26.33
N ALA A 97 7.65 4.54 -25.40
CA ALA A 97 7.87 3.28 -24.70
C ALA A 97 6.70 2.93 -23.78
N ALA A 98 6.14 3.92 -23.06
CA ALA A 98 4.98 3.74 -22.20
C ALA A 98 3.73 3.31 -22.99
N THR A 99 3.49 3.95 -24.15
CA THR A 99 2.36 3.59 -25.02
C THR A 99 2.50 2.18 -25.62
N ALA A 100 3.71 1.79 -26.00
CA ALA A 100 3.99 0.44 -26.49
C ALA A 100 3.87 -0.61 -25.38
N GLY A 101 4.32 -0.29 -24.16
CA GLY A 101 4.20 -1.12 -22.97
C GLY A 101 2.75 -1.35 -22.55
N LEU A 102 1.93 -0.30 -22.54
CA LEU A 102 0.49 -0.39 -22.26
C LEU A 102 -0.28 -1.21 -23.30
N ALA A 103 0.06 -1.08 -24.58
CA ALA A 103 -0.55 -1.89 -25.64
C ALA A 103 -0.19 -3.38 -25.53
N LEU A 104 1.06 -3.69 -25.14
CA LEU A 104 1.51 -5.06 -24.87
C LEU A 104 0.85 -5.64 -23.61
N ALA A 105 0.76 -4.86 -22.54
CA ALA A 105 0.09 -5.28 -21.30
C ALA A 105 -1.40 -5.54 -21.51
N ALA A 106 -2.11 -4.65 -22.24
CA ALA A 106 -3.50 -4.86 -22.60
C ALA A 106 -3.69 -6.11 -23.49
N GLY A 107 -2.74 -6.40 -24.38
CA GLY A 107 -2.74 -7.61 -25.21
C GLY A 107 -2.56 -8.89 -24.38
N VAL A 108 -1.71 -8.87 -23.37
CA VAL A 108 -1.47 -10.02 -22.47
C VAL A 108 -2.68 -10.23 -21.55
N VAL A 109 -3.28 -9.17 -21.00
CA VAL A 109 -4.47 -9.25 -20.14
C VAL A 109 -5.67 -9.80 -20.90
N THR A 110 -5.90 -9.35 -22.15
CA THR A 110 -6.99 -9.88 -22.99
C THR A 110 -6.76 -11.32 -23.46
N ALA A 111 -5.51 -11.74 -23.63
CA ALA A 111 -5.14 -13.12 -23.97
C ALA A 111 -5.23 -14.09 -22.79
N ALA A 112 -5.21 -13.58 -21.56
CA ALA A 112 -5.21 -14.39 -20.34
C ALA A 112 -6.59 -14.94 -19.94
N GLY A 113 -7.69 -14.54 -20.61
CA GLY A 113 -9.06 -15.05 -20.38
C GLY A 113 -9.94 -14.10 -19.55
N PRO A 114 -11.19 -14.46 -19.29
CA PRO A 114 -12.12 -13.60 -18.58
C PRO A 114 -11.73 -13.39 -17.11
N TRP A 115 -11.79 -12.13 -16.69
CA TRP A 115 -11.56 -11.68 -15.33
C TRP A 115 -12.89 -11.29 -14.70
N ASP A 116 -13.06 -11.52 -13.40
CA ASP A 116 -14.19 -11.01 -12.66
C ASP A 116 -13.99 -9.54 -12.23
N SER A 117 -15.01 -8.94 -11.63
CA SER A 117 -14.99 -7.55 -11.15
C SER A 117 -13.99 -7.30 -10.00
N THR A 118 -13.43 -8.36 -9.41
CA THR A 118 -12.41 -8.28 -8.35
C THR A 118 -10.99 -8.47 -8.87
N GLY A 119 -10.81 -8.70 -10.19
CA GLY A 119 -9.51 -8.90 -10.82
C GLY A 119 -8.99 -10.33 -10.71
N GLN A 120 -9.82 -11.31 -10.33
CA GLN A 120 -9.46 -12.72 -10.33
C GLN A 120 -9.91 -13.41 -11.63
N ARG A 121 -9.10 -14.38 -12.10
CA ARG A 121 -9.49 -15.19 -13.24
C ARG A 121 -10.64 -16.11 -12.85
N THR A 122 -11.69 -16.13 -13.66
CA THR A 122 -12.85 -17.04 -13.46
C THR A 122 -12.44 -18.50 -13.29
N ALA A 123 -11.38 -18.93 -13.98
CA ALA A 123 -10.84 -20.29 -13.83
C ALA A 123 -10.14 -20.56 -12.47
N GLU A 124 -9.66 -19.55 -11.80
CA GLU A 124 -9.06 -19.66 -10.44
C GLU A 124 -10.15 -19.71 -9.38
N ARG A 125 -11.20 -18.90 -9.55
CA ARG A 125 -12.37 -18.92 -8.70
C ARG A 125 -13.10 -20.26 -8.77
N ASP A 126 -13.27 -20.82 -9.97
CA ASP A 126 -13.90 -22.13 -10.16
C ASP A 126 -13.08 -23.27 -9.52
N ARG A 127 -11.75 -23.15 -9.44
CA ARG A 127 -10.89 -24.09 -8.70
C ARG A 127 -11.04 -23.99 -7.19
N VAL A 128 -11.20 -22.79 -6.66
CA VAL A 128 -11.43 -22.57 -5.21
C VAL A 128 -12.78 -23.15 -4.82
N VAL A 129 -13.83 -22.85 -5.57
CA VAL A 129 -15.18 -23.39 -5.37
C VAL A 129 -15.20 -24.92 -5.51
N ALA A 130 -14.47 -25.49 -6.47
CA ALA A 130 -14.36 -26.95 -6.63
C ALA A 130 -13.62 -27.61 -5.45
N ARG A 131 -12.65 -26.93 -4.82
CA ARG A 131 -11.98 -27.44 -3.62
C ARG A 131 -12.86 -27.39 -2.38
N GLU A 132 -13.70 -26.38 -2.25
CA GLU A 132 -14.65 -26.26 -1.14
C GLU A 132 -15.72 -27.35 -1.21
N HIS A 133 -16.11 -27.81 -2.43
CA HIS A 133 -17.11 -28.89 -2.62
C HIS A 133 -16.52 -30.31 -2.50
N THR A 134 -15.19 -30.49 -2.45
CA THR A 134 -14.55 -31.80 -2.27
C THR A 134 -14.20 -32.11 -0.81
N GLY A 135 -14.49 -31.23 0.13
CA GLY A 135 -14.18 -31.34 1.56
C GLY A 135 -15.31 -31.88 2.46
N GLY A 136 -16.41 -32.33 1.91
CA GLY A 136 -17.55 -32.88 2.66
C GLY A 136 -17.61 -34.42 2.58
N ALA A 137 -16.91 -35.13 3.46
CA ALA A 137 -17.21 -36.55 3.66
C ALA A 137 -18.44 -36.68 4.55
N ASP A 138 -19.50 -37.23 3.97
CA ASP A 138 -20.78 -37.58 4.60
C ASP A 138 -20.53 -38.65 5.68
N HIS A 139 -20.68 -38.29 6.97
CA HIS A 139 -20.66 -39.26 8.06
C HIS A 139 -22.02 -39.90 8.26
N GLY A 140 -22.31 -40.86 7.39
CA GLY A 140 -23.40 -41.81 7.58
C GLY A 140 -23.23 -42.62 8.87
N ARG A 141 -24.29 -42.70 9.67
CA ARG A 141 -24.40 -43.43 10.94
C ARG A 141 -23.93 -44.88 10.81
N GLY A 142 -22.89 -45.24 11.59
CA GLY A 142 -22.50 -46.60 11.89
C GLY A 142 -22.14 -46.71 13.36
N SER A 143 -23.00 -47.38 14.13
CA SER A 143 -22.80 -47.68 15.54
C SER A 143 -21.63 -48.68 15.75
N GLY A 144 -20.55 -48.25 16.42
CA GLY A 144 -19.47 -49.11 16.83
C GLY A 144 -18.53 -48.33 17.74
N ALA A 145 -18.41 -48.76 19.00
CA ALA A 145 -17.52 -48.13 20.00
C ALA A 145 -16.07 -48.17 19.52
N ALA A 146 -15.52 -46.99 19.27
CA ALA A 146 -14.09 -46.76 19.05
C ALA A 146 -13.63 -45.55 19.84
N GLY A 147 -12.51 -45.67 20.48
CA GLY A 147 -11.93 -44.72 21.42
C GLY A 147 -11.82 -43.29 20.90
N SER A 148 -11.78 -42.36 21.83
CA SER A 148 -11.66 -40.92 21.57
C SER A 148 -10.58 -40.62 20.51
N PRO A 149 -10.86 -39.73 19.52
CA PRO A 149 -9.88 -39.33 18.53
C PRO A 149 -8.65 -38.78 19.24
N ARG A 150 -7.45 -39.25 18.87
CA ARG A 150 -6.22 -38.61 19.28
C ARG A 150 -6.25 -37.15 18.83
N PRO A 151 -5.93 -36.17 19.71
CA PRO A 151 -5.75 -34.80 19.28
C PRO A 151 -4.73 -34.74 18.14
N ALA A 152 -5.03 -33.99 17.09
CA ALA A 152 -4.04 -33.71 16.07
C ALA A 152 -2.82 -33.07 16.73
N PRO A 153 -1.58 -33.43 16.31
CA PRO A 153 -0.41 -32.77 16.84
C PRO A 153 -0.57 -31.26 16.61
N SER A 154 -0.61 -30.50 17.71
CA SER A 154 -0.60 -29.04 17.62
C SER A 154 0.67 -28.65 16.87
N ALA A 155 0.54 -27.83 15.84
CA ALA A 155 1.67 -27.20 15.18
C ALA A 155 2.55 -26.57 16.27
N GLY A 156 3.84 -26.87 16.27
CA GLY A 156 4.78 -26.33 17.24
C GLY A 156 4.60 -24.82 17.30
N ALA A 157 4.55 -24.27 18.52
CA ALA A 157 4.24 -22.86 18.73
C ALA A 157 5.37 -21.99 18.13
N VAL A 158 5.21 -21.56 16.90
CA VAL A 158 6.10 -20.60 16.20
C VAL A 158 6.22 -19.29 16.99
N LEU A 159 5.25 -18.99 17.85
CA LEU A 159 5.24 -17.80 18.73
C LEU A 159 5.83 -18.08 20.13
N ALA A 160 6.16 -19.30 20.50
CA ALA A 160 6.74 -19.61 21.82
C ALA A 160 8.18 -19.08 21.98
N ALA A 161 8.87 -18.77 20.89
CA ALA A 161 10.20 -18.15 20.93
C ALA A 161 10.19 -16.68 21.40
N LEU A 162 9.03 -16.02 21.41
CA LEU A 162 8.87 -14.62 21.83
C LEU A 162 8.32 -14.44 23.26
N GLY A 163 8.00 -15.53 23.96
CA GLY A 163 7.50 -15.50 25.33
C GLY A 163 8.19 -16.54 26.17
N GLY A 164 9.19 -16.14 26.96
CA GLY A 164 9.86 -17.02 27.90
C GLY A 164 8.92 -17.52 29.00
N THR A 165 8.16 -18.60 28.72
CA THR A 165 7.55 -19.46 29.73
C THR A 165 8.03 -20.87 29.47
N THR A 166 8.85 -21.35 30.37
CA THR A 166 9.33 -22.73 30.45
C THR A 166 8.17 -23.70 30.38
N ALA A 167 7.95 -24.34 29.22
CA ALA A 167 7.20 -25.58 29.16
C ALA A 167 8.14 -26.74 29.59
N PRO A 168 7.70 -27.67 30.45
CA PRO A 168 8.51 -28.84 30.83
C PRO A 168 8.47 -29.87 29.69
N GLY A 169 9.48 -29.85 28.86
CA GLY A 169 9.69 -30.85 27.81
C GLY A 169 10.96 -30.50 27.05
N GLY A 170 12.03 -31.28 27.33
CA GLY A 170 13.41 -31.06 26.91
C GLY A 170 13.62 -30.73 25.44
N GLY A 171 13.50 -29.44 25.10
CA GLY A 171 14.05 -28.88 23.88
C GLY A 171 15.50 -28.49 24.19
N THR A 172 16.44 -29.01 23.45
CA THR A 172 17.80 -28.50 23.39
C THR A 172 17.73 -27.00 23.17
N LYS A 173 18.30 -26.24 24.11
CA LYS A 173 18.43 -24.76 23.97
C LYS A 173 19.21 -24.54 22.66
N ALA A 174 18.59 -23.88 21.67
CA ALA A 174 19.26 -23.58 20.43
C ALA A 174 20.59 -22.86 20.76
N ALA A 175 21.66 -23.25 20.09
CA ALA A 175 22.94 -22.57 20.24
C ALA A 175 22.77 -21.11 19.80
N PRO A 176 23.46 -20.12 20.42
CA PRO A 176 23.41 -18.74 19.99
C PRO A 176 23.80 -18.64 18.51
N ALA A 177 23.06 -17.83 17.72
CA ALA A 177 23.42 -17.62 16.34
C ALA A 177 24.87 -17.08 16.24
N ASP A 178 25.64 -17.63 15.27
CA ASP A 178 27.05 -17.30 15.12
C ASP A 178 27.21 -16.10 14.18
N GLY A 179 27.81 -15.02 14.69
CA GLY A 179 28.09 -13.82 13.91
C GLY A 179 29.08 -14.06 12.75
N THR A 180 30.00 -15.02 12.89
CA THR A 180 30.95 -15.38 11.81
C THR A 180 30.20 -15.99 10.63
N ALA A 181 29.29 -16.92 10.88
CA ALA A 181 28.46 -17.53 9.83
C ALA A 181 27.57 -16.49 9.12
N VAL A 182 27.04 -15.51 9.86
CA VAL A 182 26.25 -14.42 9.28
C VAL A 182 27.12 -13.54 8.38
N ALA A 183 28.37 -13.21 8.76
CA ALA A 183 29.28 -12.44 7.94
C ALA A 183 29.66 -13.17 6.66
N GLU A 184 29.98 -14.46 6.72
CA GLU A 184 30.36 -15.28 5.55
C GLU A 184 29.28 -15.27 4.46
N VAL A 185 28.00 -15.22 4.81
CA VAL A 185 26.90 -15.20 3.83
C VAL A 185 26.53 -13.80 3.39
N LEU A 186 26.68 -12.77 4.24
CA LEU A 186 26.26 -11.39 3.91
C LEU A 186 27.35 -10.61 3.16
N ASP A 187 28.62 -10.76 3.47
CA ASP A 187 29.71 -9.98 2.87
C ASP A 187 29.69 -10.04 1.34
N PRO A 188 29.66 -11.22 0.67
CA PRO A 188 29.65 -11.28 -0.79
C PRO A 188 28.38 -10.69 -1.42
N LEU A 189 27.25 -10.71 -0.71
CA LEU A 189 26.00 -10.12 -1.18
C LEU A 189 26.00 -8.60 -1.02
N LEU A 190 26.52 -8.10 0.10
CA LEU A 190 26.57 -6.66 0.36
C LEU A 190 27.69 -5.95 -0.40
N GLU A 191 28.63 -6.67 -0.99
CA GLU A 191 29.65 -6.15 -1.92
C GLU A 191 29.13 -5.99 -3.35
N ASP A 192 27.92 -6.50 -3.67
CA ASP A 192 27.34 -6.41 -5.02
C ASP A 192 27.27 -4.93 -5.47
N PRO A 193 27.88 -4.58 -6.63
CA PRO A 193 27.84 -3.22 -7.17
C PRO A 193 26.42 -2.65 -7.38
N ALA A 194 25.40 -3.50 -7.55
CA ALA A 194 24.02 -3.09 -7.69
C ALA A 194 23.51 -2.30 -6.46
N LEU A 195 24.11 -2.52 -5.28
CA LEU A 195 23.75 -1.81 -4.05
C LEU A 195 24.36 -0.39 -3.97
N GLY A 196 25.04 0.06 -5.01
CA GLY A 196 25.65 1.39 -5.05
C GLY A 196 26.90 1.51 -4.16
N THR A 197 27.36 2.75 -3.99
CA THR A 197 28.61 3.02 -3.25
C THR A 197 28.37 3.30 -1.77
N ARG A 198 27.15 3.67 -1.37
CA ARG A 198 26.78 3.97 0.01
C ARG A 198 25.80 2.93 0.52
N ARG A 199 26.30 2.07 1.39
CA ARG A 199 25.53 0.95 1.93
C ARG A 199 25.79 0.76 3.42
N ALA A 200 24.78 0.33 4.14
CA ALA A 200 24.85 0.00 5.55
C ALA A 200 24.00 -1.23 5.86
N ALA A 201 24.45 -2.04 6.81
CA ALA A 201 23.74 -3.20 7.27
C ALA A 201 23.93 -3.41 8.78
N SER A 202 22.88 -3.95 9.41
CA SER A 202 22.91 -4.37 10.82
C SER A 202 22.04 -5.61 10.98
N VAL A 203 22.51 -6.60 11.74
CA VAL A 203 21.74 -7.80 12.12
C VAL A 203 21.89 -8.03 13.62
N VAL A 204 20.76 -8.23 14.31
CA VAL A 204 20.68 -8.44 15.75
C VAL A 204 19.80 -9.64 16.05
N ASP A 205 20.24 -10.55 16.90
CA ASP A 205 19.42 -11.63 17.43
C ASP A 205 18.46 -11.07 18.49
N LEU A 206 17.16 -11.14 18.22
CA LEU A 206 16.11 -10.59 19.09
C LEU A 206 15.95 -11.36 20.41
N THR A 207 16.44 -12.60 20.49
CA THR A 207 16.37 -13.43 21.71
C THR A 207 17.45 -13.04 22.70
N THR A 208 18.66 -12.79 22.18
CA THR A 208 19.85 -12.52 23.01
C THR A 208 20.20 -11.04 23.09
N GLY A 209 19.68 -10.20 22.18
CA GLY A 209 20.09 -8.81 21.98
C GLY A 209 21.48 -8.66 21.36
N LYS A 210 22.14 -9.77 20.98
CA LYS A 210 23.50 -9.76 20.44
C LYS A 210 23.51 -9.26 19.01
N ARG A 211 24.38 -8.30 18.71
CA ARG A 211 24.70 -7.91 17.33
C ARG A 211 25.48 -9.04 16.65
N LEU A 212 24.99 -9.55 15.54
CA LEU A 212 25.62 -10.63 14.77
C LEU A 212 26.40 -10.10 13.58
N TYR A 213 25.95 -8.96 12.99
CA TYR A 213 26.58 -8.36 11.82
C TYR A 213 26.46 -6.84 11.84
N GLY A 214 27.43 -6.16 11.24
CA GLY A 214 27.41 -4.71 11.04
C GLY A 214 28.38 -4.26 9.97
N LEU A 215 27.85 -3.54 8.97
CA LEU A 215 28.60 -2.84 7.92
C LEU A 215 28.14 -1.39 7.91
N GLY A 216 28.93 -0.44 8.43
CA GLY A 216 28.54 0.97 8.51
C GLY A 216 27.19 1.17 9.20
N GLY A 217 26.88 0.36 10.23
CA GLY A 217 25.57 0.32 10.86
C GLY A 217 25.14 1.63 11.51
N ASP A 218 26.10 2.46 11.89
CA ASP A 218 25.98 3.81 12.47
C ASP A 218 26.00 4.93 11.42
N VAL A 219 26.26 4.61 10.14
CA VAL A 219 26.29 5.61 9.06
C VAL A 219 24.87 5.99 8.66
N PRO A 220 24.50 7.30 8.74
CA PRO A 220 23.17 7.75 8.33
C PRO A 220 23.01 7.70 6.82
N LEU A 221 21.96 7.05 6.34
CA LEU A 221 21.58 6.94 4.93
C LEU A 221 20.11 7.29 4.73
N THR A 222 19.74 7.65 3.52
CA THR A 222 18.34 7.88 3.14
C THR A 222 17.56 6.58 3.25
N PRO A 223 16.53 6.53 4.12
CA PRO A 223 15.82 5.28 4.44
C PRO A 223 14.69 4.94 3.48
N ALA A 224 14.20 5.92 2.71
CA ALA A 224 12.92 5.81 2.04
C ALA A 224 11.83 5.31 3.01
N SER A 225 10.87 4.52 2.56
CA SER A 225 9.73 4.10 3.39
C SER A 225 10.06 3.18 4.59
N THR A 226 11.33 2.83 4.86
CA THR A 226 11.68 2.20 6.14
C THR A 226 11.60 3.19 7.32
N THR A 227 11.57 4.52 7.07
CA THR A 227 11.19 5.57 8.05
C THR A 227 9.89 5.23 8.78
N LYS A 228 8.92 4.61 8.10
CA LYS A 228 7.63 4.24 8.70
C LYS A 228 7.73 3.32 9.92
N ILE A 229 8.83 2.60 10.09
CA ILE A 229 9.09 1.82 11.31
C ILE A 229 9.28 2.77 12.49
N ALA A 230 10.02 3.86 12.30
CA ALA A 230 10.22 4.90 13.32
C ALA A 230 8.91 5.62 13.64
N THR A 231 8.15 6.01 12.63
CA THR A 231 6.82 6.63 12.78
C THR A 231 5.85 5.72 13.54
N ALA A 232 5.83 4.41 13.24
CA ALA A 232 4.99 3.43 13.90
C ALA A 232 5.33 3.30 15.41
N VAL A 233 6.61 3.15 15.74
CA VAL A 233 7.07 3.06 17.14
C VAL A 233 6.74 4.36 17.89
N ALA A 234 6.98 5.52 17.29
CA ALA A 234 6.70 6.81 17.91
C ALA A 234 5.20 7.01 18.16
N ALA A 235 4.35 6.74 17.17
CA ALA A 235 2.90 6.89 17.30
C ALA A 235 2.30 5.94 18.35
N LEU A 236 2.66 4.66 18.33
CA LEU A 236 2.20 3.69 19.33
C LEU A 236 2.68 4.03 20.76
N THR A 237 3.88 4.60 20.88
CA THR A 237 4.42 5.04 22.17
C THR A 237 3.69 6.27 22.69
N ALA A 238 3.39 7.24 21.83
CA ALA A 238 2.76 8.49 22.23
C ALA A 238 1.26 8.39 22.49
N LEU A 239 0.55 7.53 21.76
CA LEU A 239 -0.91 7.47 21.74
C LEU A 239 -1.47 6.16 22.33
N GLY A 240 -0.70 5.07 22.30
CA GLY A 240 -1.17 3.73 22.66
C GLY A 240 -1.88 3.02 21.50
N PRO A 241 -1.92 1.67 21.53
CA PRO A 241 -2.43 0.83 20.43
C PRO A 241 -3.94 0.95 20.20
N ASP A 242 -4.71 1.31 21.22
CA ASP A 242 -6.18 1.39 21.18
C ASP A 242 -6.70 2.78 20.79
N HIS A 243 -5.81 3.76 20.65
CA HIS A 243 -6.19 5.12 20.25
C HIS A 243 -6.93 5.11 18.92
N ARG A 244 -7.92 6.00 18.77
CA ARG A 244 -8.72 6.13 17.53
C ARG A 244 -8.79 7.58 17.09
N LEU A 245 -8.68 7.79 15.81
CA LEU A 245 -8.83 9.09 15.17
C LEU A 245 -10.32 9.34 14.97
N THR A 246 -10.85 10.47 15.47
CA THR A 246 -12.29 10.71 15.53
C THR A 246 -12.70 11.94 14.73
N THR A 247 -13.53 11.73 13.71
CA THR A 247 -14.20 12.78 12.94
C THR A 247 -15.58 13.04 13.54
N ARG A 248 -15.98 14.30 13.70
CA ARG A 248 -17.24 14.69 14.31
C ARG A 248 -17.99 15.74 13.50
N ALA A 249 -19.30 15.76 13.64
CA ALA A 249 -20.17 16.84 13.20
C ALA A 249 -20.62 17.63 14.43
N ALA A 250 -20.37 18.92 14.43
CA ALA A 250 -20.64 19.81 15.54
C ALA A 250 -21.54 20.97 15.09
N LEU A 251 -22.52 21.32 15.92
CA LEU A 251 -23.44 22.44 15.67
C LEU A 251 -23.05 23.62 16.58
N GLU A 252 -22.76 24.75 15.94
CA GLU A 252 -22.56 26.02 16.67
C GLU A 252 -23.89 26.56 17.17
N ALA A 253 -24.05 26.64 18.47
CA ALA A 253 -25.33 27.01 19.10
C ALA A 253 -25.77 28.43 18.72
N ASP A 254 -24.82 29.36 18.57
CA ASP A 254 -25.11 30.79 18.36
C ASP A 254 -25.47 31.10 16.89
N THR A 255 -24.92 30.35 15.94
CA THR A 255 -25.06 30.63 14.48
C THR A 255 -25.92 29.61 13.74
N GLY A 256 -26.13 28.42 14.33
CA GLY A 256 -26.74 27.28 13.65
C GLY A 256 -25.85 26.69 12.54
N GLU A 257 -24.56 27.00 12.54
CA GLU A 257 -23.57 26.46 11.60
C GLU A 257 -23.23 25.02 11.97
N LEU A 258 -23.31 24.13 11.00
CA LEU A 258 -22.86 22.73 11.14
C LEU A 258 -21.41 22.61 10.65
N VAL A 259 -20.50 22.29 11.55
CA VAL A 259 -19.07 22.15 11.25
C VAL A 259 -18.70 20.67 11.19
N LEU A 260 -18.17 20.21 10.04
CA LEU A 260 -17.54 18.89 9.90
C LEU A 260 -16.09 19.00 10.38
N VAL A 261 -15.79 18.47 11.56
CA VAL A 261 -14.46 18.57 12.18
C VAL A 261 -13.62 17.35 11.85
N GLY A 262 -12.54 17.58 11.11
CA GLY A 262 -11.59 16.54 10.74
C GLY A 262 -10.82 16.00 11.95
N GLY A 263 -10.76 14.67 12.06
CA GLY A 263 -10.05 13.97 13.12
C GLY A 263 -8.67 13.45 12.71
N GLY A 264 -8.18 13.82 11.53
CA GLY A 264 -6.89 13.37 11.02
C GLY A 264 -6.85 11.89 10.60
N ASP A 265 -8.01 11.28 10.33
CA ASP A 265 -8.11 9.91 9.81
C ASP A 265 -8.15 9.92 8.28
N PRO A 266 -7.05 9.59 7.56
CA PRO A 266 -7.06 9.54 6.11
C PRO A 266 -7.89 8.36 5.56
N THR A 267 -8.20 7.37 6.41
CA THR A 267 -8.99 6.19 6.04
C THR A 267 -10.51 6.38 6.21
N LEU A 268 -10.96 7.55 6.70
CA LEU A 268 -12.39 7.89 6.70
C LEU A 268 -12.97 7.65 5.31
N THR A 269 -13.99 6.81 5.18
CA THR A 269 -14.48 6.43 3.85
C THR A 269 -15.82 7.05 3.51
N ALA A 270 -15.95 7.52 2.26
CA ALA A 270 -17.21 7.92 1.64
C ALA A 270 -17.87 6.78 0.85
N ARG A 271 -17.20 5.64 0.70
CA ARG A 271 -17.68 4.46 -0.05
C ARG A 271 -18.89 3.83 0.63
N GLU A 272 -19.65 3.06 -0.13
CA GLU A 272 -20.86 2.37 0.38
C GLU A 272 -20.47 1.29 1.39
N ASP A 273 -19.48 0.46 1.05
CA ASP A 273 -18.91 -0.55 1.96
C ASP A 273 -17.75 0.05 2.74
N ALA A 274 -17.97 0.34 4.01
CA ALA A 274 -16.97 0.91 4.90
C ALA A 274 -15.86 -0.07 5.32
N ARG A 275 -16.07 -1.38 5.18
CA ARG A 275 -15.07 -2.43 5.52
C ARG A 275 -14.46 -2.29 6.92
N GLY A 276 -15.24 -1.82 7.89
CA GLY A 276 -14.78 -1.60 9.27
C GLY A 276 -14.04 -0.27 9.50
N LEU A 277 -13.90 0.59 8.50
CA LEU A 277 -13.36 1.94 8.61
C LEU A 277 -14.42 2.92 9.14
N ALA A 278 -14.00 4.11 9.57
CA ALA A 278 -14.91 5.21 9.86
C ALA A 278 -15.68 5.59 8.58
N SER A 279 -17.02 5.74 8.68
CA SER A 279 -17.88 6.04 7.54
C SER A 279 -18.45 7.44 7.59
N LEU A 280 -18.17 8.24 6.56
CA LEU A 280 -18.76 9.57 6.39
C LEU A 280 -20.27 9.49 6.16
N ARG A 281 -20.77 8.43 5.52
CA ARG A 281 -22.21 8.16 5.36
C ARG A 281 -22.89 7.94 6.71
N THR A 282 -22.29 7.11 7.57
CA THR A 282 -22.80 6.87 8.94
C THR A 282 -22.75 8.13 9.79
N LEU A 283 -21.70 8.97 9.62
CA LEU A 283 -21.65 10.26 10.30
C LEU A 283 -22.80 11.16 9.85
N ALA A 284 -23.09 11.24 8.55
CA ALA A 284 -24.18 12.05 8.00
C ALA A 284 -25.56 11.55 8.46
N GLU A 285 -25.80 10.24 8.47
CA GLU A 285 -27.04 9.62 8.98
C GLU A 285 -27.30 9.99 10.46
N LYS A 286 -26.29 9.79 11.31
CA LYS A 286 -26.38 10.15 12.74
C LYS A 286 -26.59 11.64 12.94
N THR A 287 -25.90 12.47 12.16
CA THR A 287 -26.03 13.93 12.21
C THR A 287 -27.44 14.37 11.79
N ALA A 288 -27.96 13.82 10.70
CA ALA A 288 -29.31 14.12 10.24
C ALA A 288 -30.36 13.73 11.29
N THR A 289 -30.22 12.55 11.88
CA THR A 289 -31.11 12.12 13.00
C THR A 289 -31.04 13.06 14.19
N ALA A 290 -29.86 13.58 14.53
CA ALA A 290 -29.72 14.54 15.63
C ALA A 290 -30.32 15.92 15.31
N LEU A 291 -30.21 16.38 14.07
CA LEU A 291 -30.83 17.61 13.56
C LEU A 291 -32.35 17.48 13.48
N GLU A 292 -32.86 16.33 13.06
CA GLU A 292 -34.30 16.03 13.02
C GLU A 292 -34.96 16.16 14.39
N LYS A 293 -34.32 15.62 15.43
CA LYS A 293 -34.81 15.74 16.83
C LYS A 293 -34.86 17.19 17.32
N ARG A 294 -34.16 18.10 16.63
CA ARG A 294 -34.13 19.55 16.89
C ARG A 294 -35.01 20.35 15.93
N ASP A 295 -35.74 19.66 15.05
CA ASP A 295 -36.57 20.23 13.99
C ASP A 295 -35.76 21.11 13.00
N VAL A 296 -34.46 20.79 12.80
CA VAL A 296 -33.56 21.50 11.89
C VAL A 296 -33.46 20.74 10.56
N ARG A 297 -33.90 21.37 9.46
CA ARG A 297 -33.90 20.79 8.12
C ARG A 297 -32.95 21.51 7.17
N LYS A 298 -32.38 22.64 7.58
CA LYS A 298 -31.46 23.44 6.78
C LYS A 298 -30.34 23.93 7.68
N VAL A 299 -29.09 23.79 7.18
CA VAL A 299 -27.87 24.20 7.88
C VAL A 299 -26.93 24.96 6.95
N THR A 300 -26.16 25.87 7.51
CA THR A 300 -24.91 26.35 6.89
C THR A 300 -23.85 25.32 7.20
N LEU A 301 -23.24 24.73 6.17
CA LEU A 301 -22.19 23.72 6.36
C LEU A 301 -20.81 24.34 6.21
N SER A 302 -19.92 24.00 7.11
CA SER A 302 -18.49 24.28 7.01
C SER A 302 -17.65 23.10 7.48
N TYR A 303 -16.33 23.22 7.36
CA TYR A 303 -15.40 22.18 7.79
C TYR A 303 -14.19 22.76 8.52
N ASP A 304 -13.67 21.99 9.47
CA ASP A 304 -12.55 22.36 10.33
C ASP A 304 -11.38 21.38 10.11
N THR A 305 -10.23 21.90 9.67
CA THR A 305 -8.97 21.18 9.49
C THR A 305 -7.90 21.62 10.48
N THR A 306 -8.23 22.46 11.47
CA THR A 306 -7.27 23.13 12.37
C THR A 306 -6.58 22.19 13.37
N LEU A 307 -6.92 20.90 13.37
CA LEU A 307 -6.13 19.87 14.09
C LEU A 307 -4.70 19.82 13.56
N TYR A 308 -4.52 20.04 12.26
CA TYR A 308 -3.20 20.13 11.64
C TYR A 308 -2.81 21.59 11.37
N ALA A 309 -1.52 21.84 11.32
CA ALA A 309 -0.94 23.16 11.09
C ALA A 309 0.00 23.15 9.87
N GLY A 310 0.41 24.33 9.44
CA GLY A 310 1.42 24.50 8.40
C GLY A 310 0.94 24.13 7.00
N ALA A 311 1.88 23.75 6.16
CA ALA A 311 1.60 23.38 4.77
C ALA A 311 0.95 22.00 4.69
N GLU A 312 -0.08 21.88 3.85
CA GLU A 312 -0.69 20.60 3.51
C GLU A 312 0.12 19.85 2.45
N LYS A 313 0.75 20.58 1.53
CA LYS A 313 1.55 20.00 0.45
C LYS A 313 2.93 19.60 0.95
N HIS A 314 3.29 18.35 0.70
CA HIS A 314 4.62 17.85 0.99
C HIS A 314 5.69 18.58 0.17
N PRO A 315 6.91 18.81 0.73
CA PRO A 315 8.02 19.50 0.02
C PRO A 315 8.39 18.90 -1.34
N ILE A 316 8.21 17.58 -1.53
CA ILE A 316 8.46 16.93 -2.83
C ILE A 316 7.44 17.33 -3.93
N GLY A 317 6.39 18.08 -3.58
CA GLY A 317 5.35 18.53 -4.50
C GLY A 317 4.21 17.53 -4.69
N VAL A 318 3.28 17.89 -5.59
CA VAL A 318 2.11 17.07 -5.93
C VAL A 318 2.54 15.82 -6.68
N ASN A 319 2.13 14.66 -6.20
CA ASN A 319 2.42 13.36 -6.81
C ASN A 319 1.33 12.33 -6.45
N GLU A 320 1.36 11.16 -7.10
CA GLU A 320 0.36 10.10 -6.88
C GLU A 320 0.61 9.28 -5.60
N ASN A 321 1.73 9.49 -4.90
CA ASN A 321 2.09 8.69 -3.71
C ASN A 321 1.56 9.27 -2.40
N LEU A 322 1.14 10.54 -2.39
CA LEU A 322 0.68 11.24 -1.19
C LEU A 322 -0.31 12.34 -1.56
N ALA A 323 -1.44 12.40 -0.87
CA ALA A 323 -2.40 13.49 -0.93
C ALA A 323 -1.87 14.75 -0.21
N PRO A 324 -2.50 15.94 -0.41
CA PRO A 324 -2.35 17.03 0.55
C PRO A 324 -2.69 16.56 1.96
N VAL A 325 -1.77 16.79 2.92
CA VAL A 325 -1.87 16.28 4.30
C VAL A 325 -2.76 17.21 5.11
N THR A 326 -4.05 16.89 5.17
CA THR A 326 -5.06 17.66 5.90
C THR A 326 -5.77 16.79 6.93
N ALA A 327 -6.32 17.42 7.98
CA ALA A 327 -7.02 16.70 9.04
C ALA A 327 -8.38 16.12 8.61
N LEU A 328 -8.89 16.53 7.45
CA LEU A 328 -10.14 16.04 6.87
C LEU A 328 -9.91 15.58 5.44
N MET A 329 -10.10 14.30 5.20
CA MET A 329 -10.16 13.71 3.86
C MET A 329 -10.99 12.44 3.90
N THR A 330 -11.37 11.93 2.74
CA THR A 330 -11.97 10.59 2.60
C THR A 330 -11.15 9.73 1.66
N ASP A 331 -11.05 8.43 1.97
CA ASP A 331 -10.44 7.43 1.11
C ASP A 331 -8.99 7.80 0.67
N GLU A 332 -8.21 8.45 1.55
CA GLU A 332 -6.87 8.98 1.27
C GLU A 332 -6.89 9.97 0.07
N ALA A 333 -7.99 10.69 -0.11
CA ALA A 333 -8.23 11.60 -1.25
C ALA A 333 -8.07 10.94 -2.64
N ARG A 334 -8.20 9.62 -2.76
CA ARG A 334 -8.14 8.89 -4.02
C ARG A 334 -9.35 9.19 -4.88
N THR A 335 -9.13 9.45 -6.17
CA THR A 335 -10.21 9.70 -7.14
C THR A 335 -10.58 8.45 -7.95
N ASP A 336 -9.95 7.31 -7.65
CA ASP A 336 -10.25 5.98 -8.19
C ASP A 336 -10.69 5.00 -7.08
N ASP A 337 -11.02 3.77 -7.45
CA ASP A 337 -11.47 2.73 -6.52
C ASP A 337 -10.31 1.99 -5.81
N SER A 338 -9.06 2.39 -6.03
CA SER A 338 -7.90 1.76 -5.39
C SER A 338 -7.92 1.98 -3.87
N THR A 339 -7.29 1.07 -3.13
CA THR A 339 -7.21 1.13 -1.65
C THR A 339 -5.77 1.16 -1.15
N SER A 340 -4.79 1.13 -2.05
CA SER A 340 -3.36 1.20 -1.74
C SER A 340 -2.54 1.53 -2.98
N GLY A 341 -1.27 1.87 -2.81
CA GLY A 341 -0.36 2.22 -3.89
C GLY A 341 -0.61 3.63 -4.47
N PRO A 342 0.11 4.01 -5.54
CA PRO A 342 -0.07 5.28 -6.20
C PRO A 342 -1.48 5.43 -6.79
N ALA A 343 -2.06 6.62 -6.68
CA ALA A 343 -3.38 6.95 -7.25
C ALA A 343 -3.48 8.44 -7.54
N PRO A 344 -4.32 8.86 -8.49
CA PRO A 344 -4.71 10.26 -8.62
C PRO A 344 -5.40 10.75 -7.34
N ARG A 345 -5.12 11.97 -6.92
CA ARG A 345 -5.59 12.55 -5.66
C ARG A 345 -6.42 13.80 -5.88
N GLU A 346 -7.40 14.01 -5.01
CA GLU A 346 -8.10 15.28 -4.92
C GLU A 346 -7.12 16.42 -4.60
N ALA A 347 -7.32 17.56 -5.24
CA ALA A 347 -6.48 18.73 -5.00
C ALA A 347 -6.82 19.46 -3.69
N ASP A 348 -8.06 19.35 -3.24
CA ASP A 348 -8.60 19.88 -1.99
C ASP A 348 -9.42 18.77 -1.30
N PRO A 349 -8.76 17.89 -0.53
CA PRO A 349 -9.42 16.75 0.09
C PRO A 349 -10.48 17.15 1.11
N ALA A 350 -10.29 18.27 1.83
CA ALA A 350 -11.21 18.70 2.86
C ALA A 350 -12.52 19.22 2.27
N ASP A 351 -12.44 20.03 1.22
CA ASP A 351 -13.62 20.48 0.49
C ASP A 351 -14.37 19.31 -0.16
N ALA A 352 -13.64 18.37 -0.78
CA ALA A 352 -14.23 17.16 -1.38
C ALA A 352 -14.98 16.31 -0.34
N ALA A 353 -14.40 16.08 0.84
CA ALA A 353 -15.03 15.37 1.94
C ALA A 353 -16.29 16.09 2.45
N ALA A 354 -16.22 17.42 2.62
CA ALA A 354 -17.35 18.22 3.07
C ALA A 354 -18.51 18.24 2.05
N ARG A 355 -18.21 18.30 0.76
CA ARG A 355 -19.22 18.17 -0.32
C ARG A 355 -19.87 16.78 -0.31
N ALA A 356 -19.09 15.73 -0.13
CA ALA A 356 -19.63 14.38 0.00
C ALA A 356 -20.58 14.28 1.20
N PHE A 357 -20.18 14.86 2.34
CA PHE A 357 -21.01 14.91 3.55
C PHE A 357 -22.33 15.67 3.32
N ALA A 358 -22.29 16.83 2.64
CA ALA A 358 -23.49 17.57 2.24
C ALA A 358 -24.43 16.71 1.37
N GLY A 359 -23.86 15.96 0.43
CA GLY A 359 -24.61 15.03 -0.43
C GLY A 359 -25.30 13.92 0.37
N PHE A 360 -24.64 13.37 1.39
CA PHE A 360 -25.23 12.36 2.28
C PHE A 360 -26.30 12.96 3.20
N LEU A 361 -26.09 14.14 3.77
CA LEU A 361 -27.11 14.86 4.55
C LEU A 361 -28.38 15.08 3.73
N LYS A 362 -28.25 15.45 2.46
CA LYS A 362 -29.39 15.64 1.54
C LYS A 362 -30.19 14.35 1.36
N GLN A 363 -29.53 13.18 1.30
CA GLN A 363 -30.21 11.87 1.23
C GLN A 363 -31.09 11.61 2.46
N HIS A 364 -30.76 12.22 3.59
CA HIS A 364 -31.51 12.17 4.85
C HIS A 364 -32.40 13.40 5.08
N GLY A 365 -32.72 14.19 4.04
CA GLY A 365 -33.65 15.29 4.12
C GLY A 365 -33.11 16.59 4.74
N ILE A 366 -31.81 16.69 4.97
CA ILE A 366 -31.16 17.91 5.47
C ILE A 366 -30.53 18.67 4.30
N THR A 367 -30.91 19.91 4.11
CA THR A 367 -30.32 20.80 3.09
C THR A 367 -29.13 21.54 3.70
N ALA A 368 -27.95 21.36 3.14
CA ALA A 368 -26.74 22.06 3.52
C ALA A 368 -26.36 23.11 2.46
N SER A 369 -25.80 24.26 2.87
CA SER A 369 -25.16 25.21 1.95
C SER A 369 -23.91 24.58 1.32
N ALA A 370 -23.31 25.26 0.33
CA ALA A 370 -21.97 24.92 -0.13
C ALA A 370 -20.98 25.06 1.03
N PRO A 371 -20.12 24.02 1.28
CA PRO A 371 -19.20 24.06 2.42
C PRO A 371 -18.08 25.09 2.22
N GLY A 372 -17.55 25.58 3.33
CA GLY A 372 -16.38 26.45 3.36
C GLY A 372 -15.55 26.17 4.63
N PRO A 373 -14.28 26.63 4.71
CA PRO A 373 -13.46 26.44 5.89
C PRO A 373 -14.01 27.26 7.07
N SER A 374 -14.01 26.67 8.26
CA SER A 374 -14.37 27.32 9.52
C SER A 374 -13.63 26.60 10.66
N LYS A 375 -13.80 27.07 11.89
CA LYS A 375 -13.26 26.41 13.08
C LYS A 375 -14.37 26.21 14.09
N ALA A 376 -14.55 24.96 14.51
CA ALA A 376 -15.47 24.63 15.58
C ALA A 376 -14.98 25.26 16.90
N THR A 377 -15.90 25.82 17.66
CA THR A 377 -15.59 26.44 18.96
C THR A 377 -15.74 25.42 20.10
N ASP A 378 -15.26 25.78 21.29
CA ASP A 378 -15.42 24.96 22.51
C ASP A 378 -16.90 24.88 22.94
N ARG A 379 -17.77 25.74 22.40
CA ARG A 379 -19.24 25.78 22.65
C ARG A 379 -20.05 25.01 21.63
N SER A 380 -19.39 24.46 20.59
CA SER A 380 -20.06 23.64 19.59
C SER A 380 -20.60 22.36 20.19
N ASP A 381 -21.87 22.06 19.90
CA ASP A 381 -22.56 20.86 20.35
C ASP A 381 -22.27 19.69 19.42
N THR A 382 -21.54 18.67 19.87
CA THR A 382 -21.24 17.50 19.06
C THR A 382 -22.50 16.68 18.82
N LEU A 383 -22.98 16.67 17.57
CA LEU A 383 -24.17 15.91 17.17
C LEU A 383 -23.88 14.43 16.92
N ALA A 384 -22.74 14.12 16.31
CA ALA A 384 -22.36 12.77 15.96
C ALA A 384 -20.84 12.63 15.84
N THR A 385 -20.38 11.39 16.01
CA THR A 385 -18.97 11.00 15.82
C THR A 385 -18.86 9.68 15.09
N VAL A 386 -17.74 9.52 14.37
CA VAL A 386 -17.23 8.25 13.86
C VAL A 386 -15.75 8.17 14.15
N SER A 387 -15.24 6.97 14.41
CA SER A 387 -13.84 6.78 14.77
C SER A 387 -13.19 5.72 13.87
N SER A 388 -11.92 5.91 13.59
CA SER A 388 -11.09 4.95 12.86
C SER A 388 -11.04 3.58 13.54
N PRO A 389 -10.54 2.53 12.89
CA PRO A 389 -9.98 1.38 13.58
C PRO A 389 -8.97 1.80 14.66
N PRO A 390 -8.60 0.93 15.61
CA PRO A 390 -7.57 1.25 16.59
C PRO A 390 -6.23 1.54 15.91
N LEU A 391 -5.40 2.34 16.56
CA LEU A 391 -4.08 2.73 16.06
C LEU A 391 -3.22 1.52 15.66
N SER A 392 -3.31 0.43 16.41
CA SER A 392 -2.66 -0.85 16.07
C SER A 392 -2.98 -1.30 14.64
N ALA A 393 -4.26 -1.28 14.25
CA ALA A 393 -4.69 -1.68 12.91
C ALA A 393 -4.27 -0.66 11.83
N LEU A 394 -4.26 0.64 12.15
CA LEU A 394 -3.76 1.68 11.24
C LEU A 394 -2.25 1.53 10.99
N VAL A 395 -1.47 1.23 12.05
CA VAL A 395 -0.02 0.95 11.94
C VAL A 395 0.23 -0.30 11.09
N GLU A 396 -0.52 -1.38 11.32
CA GLU A 396 -0.39 -2.59 10.49
C GLU A 396 -0.70 -2.29 9.01
N ARG A 397 -1.79 -1.57 8.72
CA ARG A 397 -2.12 -1.14 7.35
C ARG A 397 -1.00 -0.28 6.74
N MET A 398 -0.51 0.73 7.48
CA MET A 398 0.57 1.61 7.06
C MET A 398 1.83 0.84 6.65
N LEU A 399 2.24 -0.11 7.48
CA LEU A 399 3.46 -0.89 7.22
C LEU A 399 3.27 -1.91 6.10
N THR A 400 2.14 -2.64 6.09
CA THR A 400 1.85 -3.67 5.08
C THR A 400 1.78 -3.08 3.67
N ASN A 401 1.09 -1.96 3.49
CA ASN A 401 0.87 -1.34 2.18
C ASN A 401 1.88 -0.23 1.86
N SER A 402 2.75 0.11 2.80
CA SER A 402 3.63 1.28 2.68
C SER A 402 2.85 2.60 2.49
N ASP A 403 1.77 2.75 3.24
CA ASP A 403 0.81 3.83 3.11
C ASP A 403 1.41 5.16 3.61
N ASN A 404 1.57 6.13 2.70
CA ASN A 404 2.20 7.41 3.02
C ASN A 404 1.21 8.36 3.70
N ASP A 405 -0.05 8.32 3.32
CA ASP A 405 -1.10 9.18 3.90
C ASP A 405 -1.29 8.86 5.39
N LEU A 406 -1.33 7.57 5.73
CA LEU A 406 -1.32 7.13 7.13
C LEU A 406 -0.03 7.51 7.86
N ALA A 407 1.12 7.39 7.22
CA ALA A 407 2.39 7.71 7.88
C ALA A 407 2.48 9.19 8.27
N GLU A 408 2.09 10.10 7.37
CA GLU A 408 2.04 11.53 7.68
C GLU A 408 0.99 11.85 8.75
N ALA A 409 -0.19 11.24 8.67
CA ALA A 409 -1.23 11.41 9.68
C ALA A 409 -0.75 10.97 11.08
N LEU A 410 -0.12 9.80 11.19
CA LEU A 410 0.37 9.27 12.47
C LEU A 410 1.54 10.09 13.03
N ALA A 411 2.43 10.61 12.18
CA ALA A 411 3.48 11.53 12.60
C ALA A 411 2.88 12.84 13.16
N ARG A 412 1.87 13.41 12.49
CA ARG A 412 1.16 14.61 12.97
C ARG A 412 0.39 14.36 14.28
N HIS A 413 -0.25 13.21 14.43
CA HIS A 413 -0.88 12.83 15.70
C HIS A 413 0.14 12.63 16.82
N THR A 414 1.35 12.16 16.50
CA THR A 414 2.46 12.10 17.46
C THR A 414 2.86 13.51 17.92
N ALA A 415 2.87 14.50 17.01
CA ALA A 415 3.09 15.90 17.35
C ALA A 415 1.99 16.44 18.27
N VAL A 416 0.72 16.23 17.93
CA VAL A 416 -0.44 16.63 18.77
C VAL A 416 -0.29 16.07 20.18
N ALA A 417 -0.02 14.77 20.32
CA ALA A 417 0.15 14.11 21.61
C ALA A 417 1.37 14.63 22.40
N SER A 418 2.38 15.17 21.70
CA SER A 418 3.58 15.75 22.28
C SER A 418 3.47 17.27 22.55
N GLY A 419 2.30 17.88 22.28
CA GLY A 419 2.08 19.32 22.43
C GLY A 419 2.87 20.18 21.45
N ARG A 420 3.23 19.62 20.28
CA ARG A 420 3.92 20.30 19.19
C ARG A 420 2.96 20.72 18.08
N PRO A 421 3.31 21.72 17.27
CA PRO A 421 2.57 22.00 16.03
C PRO A 421 2.46 20.73 15.18
N ALA A 422 1.27 20.45 14.66
CA ALA A 422 1.03 19.28 13.81
C ALA A 422 1.29 19.63 12.33
N ASP A 423 2.47 20.15 12.05
CA ASP A 423 3.04 20.38 10.72
C ASP A 423 4.19 19.38 10.45
N PHE A 424 4.88 19.47 9.32
CA PHE A 424 5.98 18.55 8.99
C PHE A 424 7.14 18.63 9.98
N ASP A 425 7.54 19.84 10.38
CA ASP A 425 8.66 20.06 11.31
C ASP A 425 8.32 19.55 12.72
N GLY A 426 7.14 19.89 13.23
CA GLY A 426 6.69 19.44 14.54
C GLY A 426 6.46 17.95 14.62
N ALA A 427 5.93 17.32 13.54
CA ALA A 427 5.76 15.88 13.41
C ALA A 427 7.11 15.16 13.43
N SER A 428 8.05 15.62 12.63
CA SER A 428 9.41 15.08 12.55
C SER A 428 10.16 15.18 13.89
N ALA A 429 10.06 16.35 14.54
CA ALA A 429 10.63 16.55 15.87
C ALA A 429 9.99 15.64 16.92
N ALA A 430 8.65 15.47 16.90
CA ALA A 430 7.95 14.61 17.85
C ALA A 430 8.34 13.13 17.68
N VAL A 431 8.49 12.65 16.45
CA VAL A 431 9.01 11.30 16.17
C VAL A 431 10.40 11.15 16.77
N GLY A 432 11.36 11.99 16.39
CA GLY A 432 12.75 11.90 16.86
C GLY A 432 12.88 11.96 18.38
N GLU A 433 12.15 12.86 19.04
CA GLU A 433 12.16 12.99 20.50
C GLU A 433 11.53 11.81 21.21
N THR A 434 10.47 11.24 20.65
CA THR A 434 9.85 10.03 21.22
C THR A 434 10.82 8.86 21.19
N LEU A 435 11.51 8.66 20.08
CA LEU A 435 12.54 7.62 19.96
C LEU A 435 13.72 7.87 20.91
N LYS A 436 14.14 9.13 21.08
CA LYS A 436 15.18 9.50 22.03
C LYS A 436 14.78 9.20 23.48
N ARG A 437 13.51 9.48 23.85
CA ARG A 437 12.99 9.16 25.20
C ARG A 437 12.94 7.65 25.46
N LEU A 438 12.79 6.82 24.43
CA LEU A 438 12.91 5.38 24.52
C LEU A 438 14.34 4.88 24.70
N GLY A 439 15.34 5.77 24.64
CA GLY A 439 16.76 5.41 24.74
C GLY A 439 17.34 4.82 23.45
N LEU A 440 16.64 4.96 22.32
CA LEU A 440 17.09 4.41 21.04
C LEU A 440 18.27 5.21 20.46
N PRO A 441 19.15 4.58 19.64
CA PRO A 441 20.34 5.20 19.09
C PRO A 441 20.00 6.14 17.93
N VAL A 442 19.40 7.30 18.23
CA VAL A 442 18.98 8.32 17.25
C VAL A 442 20.14 9.21 16.77
N GLY A 443 21.39 8.94 17.18
CA GLY A 443 22.56 9.68 16.73
C GLY A 443 22.67 9.67 15.20
N GLY A 444 22.75 10.87 14.59
CA GLY A 444 22.79 11.01 13.13
C GLY A 444 21.47 10.87 12.41
N ALA A 445 20.40 10.39 13.05
CA ALA A 445 19.08 10.32 12.44
C ALA A 445 18.49 11.74 12.27
N ARG A 446 17.82 11.95 11.14
CA ARG A 446 17.05 13.15 10.82
C ARG A 446 15.74 12.74 10.19
N PHE A 447 14.65 13.33 10.64
CA PHE A 447 13.32 13.13 10.10
C PHE A 447 12.82 14.47 9.56
N HIS A 448 12.31 14.47 8.33
CA HIS A 448 11.67 15.61 7.66
C HIS A 448 10.21 15.33 7.37
N ASP A 449 9.84 14.04 7.32
CA ASP A 449 8.47 13.59 7.19
C ASP A 449 8.20 12.30 8.01
N GLY A 450 6.97 11.82 7.98
CA GLY A 450 6.58 10.56 8.62
C GLY A 450 6.69 9.35 7.69
N SER A 451 6.78 9.57 6.38
CA SER A 451 6.64 8.56 5.34
C SER A 451 7.95 8.08 4.74
N GLY A 452 9.01 8.88 4.80
CA GLY A 452 10.30 8.64 4.15
C GLY A 452 10.28 9.00 2.67
N LEU A 453 9.38 9.87 2.23
CA LEU A 453 9.39 10.44 0.88
C LEU A 453 10.41 11.56 0.75
N ASP A 454 10.69 12.26 1.85
CA ASP A 454 11.72 13.29 1.87
C ASP A 454 13.10 12.64 1.73
N ARG A 455 13.91 13.18 0.81
CA ARG A 455 15.25 12.63 0.54
C ARG A 455 16.28 13.04 1.57
N ASP A 456 15.99 14.06 2.35
CA ASP A 456 16.83 14.57 3.42
C ASP A 456 16.63 13.79 4.73
N ASP A 457 15.64 12.88 4.78
CA ASP A 457 15.53 11.88 5.84
C ASP A 457 16.82 11.05 5.92
N LEU A 458 17.33 10.88 7.12
CA LEU A 458 18.49 10.05 7.40
C LEU A 458 18.21 9.14 8.59
N VAL A 459 18.48 7.84 8.43
CA VAL A 459 18.48 6.87 9.53
C VAL A 459 19.68 5.94 9.43
N THR A 460 20.03 5.31 10.53
CA THR A 460 21.10 4.30 10.58
C THR A 460 20.50 2.88 10.56
N ALA A 461 21.25 1.90 10.07
CA ALA A 461 20.82 0.51 10.13
C ALA A 461 20.68 0.03 11.58
N ASP A 462 21.52 0.54 12.47
CA ASP A 462 21.46 0.25 13.90
C ASP A 462 20.20 0.80 14.55
N LEU A 463 19.74 1.98 14.17
CA LEU A 463 18.46 2.51 14.65
C LEU A 463 17.29 1.62 14.19
N LEU A 464 17.26 1.19 12.93
CA LEU A 464 16.18 0.34 12.41
C LEU A 464 16.13 -1.01 13.12
N THR A 465 17.27 -1.68 13.35
CA THR A 465 17.30 -2.93 14.12
C THR A 465 16.94 -2.71 15.58
N ALA A 466 17.34 -1.59 16.20
CA ALA A 466 16.94 -1.24 17.56
C ALA A 466 15.43 -0.99 17.69
N LEU A 467 14.79 -0.34 16.70
CA LEU A 467 13.34 -0.16 16.65
C LEU A 467 12.58 -1.48 16.56
N LEU A 468 13.09 -2.43 15.77
CA LEU A 468 12.53 -3.78 15.67
C LEU A 468 12.73 -4.58 16.95
N ALA A 469 13.88 -4.45 17.61
CA ALA A 469 14.15 -5.08 18.90
C ALA A 469 13.21 -4.51 19.99
N GLU A 470 13.01 -3.21 20.01
CA GLU A 470 12.07 -2.54 20.92
C GLU A 470 10.63 -3.03 20.72
N ALA A 471 10.22 -3.24 19.46
CA ALA A 471 8.90 -3.79 19.12
C ALA A 471 8.78 -5.29 19.47
N ALA A 472 9.89 -6.00 19.56
CA ALA A 472 9.94 -7.42 19.95
C ALA A 472 9.97 -7.62 21.48
N ASP A 473 10.29 -6.58 22.27
CA ASP A 473 10.40 -6.68 23.72
C ASP A 473 9.07 -7.15 24.34
N PRO A 474 9.06 -8.28 25.06
CA PRO A 474 7.88 -8.76 25.79
C PRO A 474 7.32 -7.78 26.81
N ALA A 475 8.15 -6.89 27.35
CA ALA A 475 7.73 -5.84 28.28
C ALA A 475 6.95 -4.70 27.60
N ARG A 476 6.96 -4.64 26.26
CA ARG A 476 6.32 -3.59 25.45
C ARG A 476 5.31 -4.13 24.44
N PRO A 477 4.30 -4.92 24.88
CA PRO A 477 3.35 -5.58 23.97
C PRO A 477 2.57 -4.58 23.08
N GLN A 478 2.44 -3.33 23.49
CA GLN A 478 1.79 -2.25 22.72
C GLN A 478 2.53 -1.92 21.40
N LEU A 479 3.80 -2.29 21.26
CA LEU A 479 4.59 -2.07 20.03
C LEU A 479 4.52 -3.25 19.05
N ARG A 480 3.90 -4.38 19.42
CA ARG A 480 3.75 -5.57 18.55
C ARG A 480 3.16 -5.26 17.16
N PRO A 481 2.24 -4.30 16.99
CA PRO A 481 1.74 -3.93 15.67
C PRO A 481 2.83 -3.51 14.67
N VAL A 482 4.00 -3.06 15.15
CA VAL A 482 5.15 -2.79 14.28
C VAL A 482 5.64 -4.07 13.59
N LEU A 483 5.70 -5.19 14.29
CA LEU A 483 6.17 -6.48 13.73
C LEU A 483 5.08 -7.18 12.93
N THR A 484 3.83 -7.18 13.43
CA THR A 484 2.71 -7.84 12.75
C THR A 484 2.30 -7.11 11.47
N GLY A 485 2.51 -5.80 11.39
CA GLY A 485 2.28 -4.98 10.21
C GLY A 485 3.33 -5.11 9.12
N LEU A 486 4.51 -5.68 9.39
CA LEU A 486 5.51 -5.90 8.34
C LEU A 486 4.97 -6.85 7.26
N PRO A 487 5.12 -6.51 5.98
CA PRO A 487 4.82 -7.41 4.88
C PRO A 487 5.49 -8.77 5.05
N VAL A 488 4.75 -9.84 4.76
CA VAL A 488 5.25 -11.22 4.80
C VAL A 488 5.73 -11.62 3.42
N ALA A 489 6.98 -12.05 3.31
CA ALA A 489 7.59 -12.53 2.08
C ALA A 489 6.72 -13.58 1.38
N GLY A 490 6.37 -13.36 0.12
CA GLY A 490 5.54 -14.23 -0.70
C GLY A 490 4.03 -14.17 -0.42
N PHE A 491 3.54 -13.39 0.58
CA PHE A 491 2.14 -13.45 0.98
C PHE A 491 1.43 -12.10 1.07
N THR A 492 2.02 -11.07 1.70
CA THR A 492 1.29 -9.83 1.98
C THR A 492 2.00 -8.55 1.55
N GLY A 493 1.21 -7.51 1.27
CA GLY A 493 1.68 -6.16 1.05
C GLY A 493 2.74 -6.04 -0.04
N THR A 494 3.74 -5.22 0.21
CA THR A 494 4.82 -4.95 -0.76
C THR A 494 5.75 -6.15 -1.02
N LEU A 495 5.64 -7.22 -0.26
CA LEU A 495 6.40 -8.46 -0.44
C LEU A 495 5.58 -9.62 -1.03
N ALA A 496 4.29 -9.41 -1.38
CA ALA A 496 3.40 -10.47 -1.87
C ALA A 496 3.92 -11.19 -3.13
N GLY A 497 4.61 -10.47 -4.02
CA GLY A 497 5.20 -11.01 -5.26
C GLY A 497 6.72 -11.24 -5.20
N ARG A 498 7.32 -11.22 -4.00
CA ARG A 498 8.77 -11.38 -3.79
C ARG A 498 9.07 -12.71 -3.08
N TYR A 499 10.33 -13.15 -3.07
CA TYR A 499 10.79 -14.38 -2.36
C TYR A 499 10.15 -15.67 -2.87
N THR A 500 9.92 -15.79 -4.18
CA THR A 500 9.31 -16.98 -4.78
C THR A 500 10.19 -18.23 -4.65
N ASP A 501 11.49 -18.08 -4.38
CA ASP A 501 12.52 -19.10 -4.47
C ASP A 501 13.11 -19.50 -3.10
N GLY A 502 12.43 -19.20 -1.96
CA GLY A 502 13.01 -19.68 -0.70
C GLY A 502 12.36 -19.16 0.58
N ALA A 503 12.64 -17.94 1.01
CA ALA A 503 12.29 -17.42 2.34
C ALA A 503 10.82 -16.98 2.51
N ALA A 504 9.89 -17.49 1.66
CA ALA A 504 8.46 -17.19 1.77
C ALA A 504 7.93 -17.57 3.16
N GLY A 505 7.31 -16.61 3.84
CA GLY A 505 6.80 -16.76 5.20
C GLY A 505 7.85 -16.63 6.32
N LEU A 506 9.14 -16.77 6.01
CA LEU A 506 10.24 -16.68 7.00
C LEU A 506 10.76 -15.26 7.18
N VAL A 507 10.63 -14.42 6.16
CA VAL A 507 11.01 -13.00 6.21
C VAL A 507 9.76 -12.15 6.34
N ARG A 508 9.81 -11.17 7.25
CA ARG A 508 8.83 -10.08 7.35
C ARG A 508 9.60 -8.77 7.31
N ALA A 509 9.33 -7.91 6.32
CA ALA A 509 10.13 -6.71 6.19
C ALA A 509 9.38 -5.53 5.56
N LYS A 510 9.71 -4.34 6.02
CA LYS A 510 9.35 -3.08 5.39
C LYS A 510 10.33 -2.78 4.26
N THR A 511 9.80 -2.47 3.11
CA THR A 511 10.56 -2.05 1.93
C THR A 511 10.68 -0.52 1.87
N GLY A 512 11.78 -0.02 1.35
CA GLY A 512 11.93 1.39 0.98
C GLY A 512 12.50 1.51 -0.43
N THR A 513 11.93 2.39 -1.24
CA THR A 513 12.40 2.63 -2.61
C THR A 513 12.17 4.09 -2.99
N LEU A 514 13.25 4.77 -3.36
CA LEU A 514 13.25 6.04 -4.09
C LEU A 514 14.24 5.91 -5.26
N THR A 515 14.27 6.86 -6.16
CA THR A 515 15.29 6.85 -7.22
C THR A 515 16.68 6.83 -6.61
N GLY A 516 17.48 5.80 -6.87
CA GLY A 516 18.82 5.62 -6.32
C GLY A 516 18.85 5.16 -4.85
N VAL A 517 17.73 4.74 -4.28
CA VAL A 517 17.64 4.25 -2.90
C VAL A 517 16.82 2.96 -2.86
N ASN A 518 17.39 1.90 -2.29
CA ASN A 518 16.71 0.65 -2.00
C ASN A 518 17.02 0.25 -0.56
N THR A 519 15.99 -0.03 0.23
CA THR A 519 16.14 -0.40 1.64
C THR A 519 15.20 -1.52 2.02
N LEU A 520 15.61 -2.32 3.01
CA LEU A 520 14.83 -3.44 3.53
C LEU A 520 15.15 -3.61 5.01
N ALA A 521 14.16 -3.53 5.88
CA ALA A 521 14.34 -3.71 7.32
C ALA A 521 13.20 -4.54 7.91
N GLY A 522 13.53 -5.53 8.73
CA GLY A 522 12.53 -6.45 9.26
C GLY A 522 13.10 -7.58 10.08
N THR A 523 12.40 -8.71 10.08
CA THR A 523 12.79 -9.92 10.80
C THR A 523 12.93 -11.11 9.87
N ALA A 524 13.88 -11.99 10.19
CA ALA A 524 14.09 -13.29 9.55
C ALA A 524 14.07 -14.38 10.62
N THR A 525 13.43 -15.51 10.31
CA THR A 525 13.40 -16.68 11.21
C THR A 525 14.37 -17.72 10.69
N THR A 526 15.34 -18.10 11.52
CA THR A 526 16.32 -19.15 11.20
C THR A 526 15.71 -20.55 11.35
N PRO A 527 16.32 -21.61 10.76
CA PRO A 527 15.85 -22.99 10.92
C PRO A 527 15.80 -23.45 12.39
N ASP A 528 16.70 -22.94 13.21
CA ASP A 528 16.77 -23.25 14.65
C ASP A 528 15.76 -22.48 15.50
N GLY A 529 14.92 -21.62 14.84
CA GLY A 529 13.86 -20.88 15.49
C GLY A 529 14.29 -19.55 16.12
N HIS A 530 15.53 -19.07 15.88
CA HIS A 530 15.92 -17.73 16.25
C HIS A 530 15.20 -16.71 15.36
N VAL A 531 14.86 -15.56 15.93
CA VAL A 531 14.33 -14.43 15.20
C VAL A 531 15.39 -13.33 15.16
N LEU A 532 15.85 -13.01 13.97
CA LEU A 532 16.83 -11.98 13.72
C LEU A 532 16.15 -10.71 13.26
N ALA A 533 16.45 -9.55 13.86
CA ALA A 533 16.17 -8.25 13.26
C ALA A 533 17.28 -7.89 12.29
N PHE A 534 16.92 -7.40 11.11
CA PHE A 534 17.89 -6.94 10.13
C PHE A 534 17.48 -5.59 9.52
N ALA A 535 18.46 -4.82 9.09
CA ALA A 535 18.29 -3.62 8.30
C ALA A 535 19.39 -3.52 7.25
N PHE A 536 19.00 -3.37 5.98
CA PHE A 536 19.90 -3.19 4.84
C PHE A 536 19.51 -1.90 4.13
N LEU A 537 20.45 -0.98 3.99
CA LEU A 537 20.28 0.30 3.30
C LEU A 537 21.29 0.38 2.16
N ALA A 538 20.81 0.70 0.96
CA ALA A 538 21.60 0.89 -0.23
C ALA A 538 21.21 2.21 -0.90
N ASN A 539 22.15 3.14 -1.00
CA ASN A 539 22.01 4.44 -1.64
C ASN A 539 22.92 4.51 -2.86
N GLU A 540 22.61 5.40 -3.80
CA GLU A 540 23.28 5.55 -5.09
C GLU A 540 23.16 4.29 -5.97
N THR A 541 22.06 3.54 -5.81
CA THR A 541 21.74 2.40 -6.65
C THR A 541 21.41 2.85 -8.06
N THR A 542 21.93 2.15 -9.08
CA THR A 542 21.72 2.50 -10.50
C THR A 542 20.60 1.70 -11.15
N ASP A 543 20.38 0.47 -10.70
CA ASP A 543 19.27 -0.41 -11.11
C ASP A 543 18.48 -0.86 -9.88
N PRO A 544 17.27 -0.30 -9.69
CA PRO A 544 16.48 -0.60 -8.50
C PRO A 544 16.01 -2.06 -8.43
N TRP A 545 15.84 -2.75 -9.55
CA TRP A 545 15.40 -4.14 -9.58
C TRP A 545 16.50 -5.09 -9.12
N THR A 546 17.73 -4.90 -9.64
CA THR A 546 18.88 -5.70 -9.22
C THR A 546 19.23 -5.43 -7.75
N ALA A 547 19.22 -4.16 -7.32
CA ALA A 547 19.44 -3.81 -5.92
C ALA A 547 18.40 -4.46 -5.01
N GLN A 548 17.10 -4.38 -5.36
CA GLN A 548 16.03 -5.05 -4.62
C GLN A 548 16.26 -6.56 -4.50
N TYR A 549 16.60 -7.21 -5.62
CA TYR A 549 16.83 -8.65 -5.65
C TYR A 549 18.03 -9.06 -4.78
N THR A 550 19.11 -8.26 -4.77
CA THR A 550 20.27 -8.50 -3.90
C THR A 550 19.92 -8.36 -2.43
N LEU A 551 19.11 -7.33 -2.06
CA LEU A 551 18.61 -7.21 -0.68
C LEU A 551 17.69 -8.37 -0.28
N ASP A 552 16.89 -8.90 -1.20
CA ASP A 552 16.07 -10.09 -0.96
C ASP A 552 16.92 -11.34 -0.70
N LYS A 553 17.99 -11.51 -1.47
CA LYS A 553 18.97 -12.58 -1.23
C LYS A 553 19.63 -12.45 0.13
N ALA A 554 20.05 -11.24 0.50
CA ALA A 554 20.65 -10.98 1.81
C ALA A 554 19.69 -11.33 2.96
N ALA A 555 18.40 -10.98 2.85
CA ALA A 555 17.41 -11.37 3.84
C ALA A 555 17.12 -12.89 3.81
N THR A 556 17.13 -13.53 2.63
CA THR A 556 16.95 -14.98 2.49
C THR A 556 18.09 -15.76 3.14
N SER A 557 19.35 -15.32 2.98
CA SER A 557 20.50 -15.99 3.56
C SER A 557 20.49 -16.03 5.10
N LEU A 558 19.73 -15.14 5.73
CA LEU A 558 19.50 -15.18 7.18
C LEU A 558 18.53 -16.29 7.61
N THR A 559 17.85 -16.95 6.69
CA THR A 559 16.87 -18.00 6.96
C THR A 559 17.39 -19.40 6.66
N SER A 560 18.66 -19.54 6.31
CA SER A 560 19.32 -20.82 5.95
C SER A 560 20.28 -21.32 7.03
#